data_ca4c884c569c667d24f8f95311f498d7
#
_entry.id   ca4c884c569c667d24f8f95311f498d7
#
_cell.length_a   1.000
_cell.length_b   1.000
_cell.length_c   1.000
_cell.angle_alpha   90.00
_cell.angle_beta   90.00
_cell.angle_gamma   90.00
#
_symmetry.space_group_name_H-M   'P 1'
#
loop_
_entity.id
_entity.type
_entity.pdbx_description
1 polymer ?
#
loop_
_entity_poly.entity_id
_entity_poly.type
_entity_poly.pdbx_seq_one_letter_code
_entity_poly.pdbx_strand_id
1 'polypeptide(L)'
;MASPTDVTVFGGYFPFASRYSLDVPVLFNQYGLNEIWDAEYSKVGVKHISAGAWDPCHFATKDPINSLADLKGKRVFTFPTAGRFLSQFGVVPVTLPWEDIEVAVQTGELDGIAWSGITEDYTVGWADVTNYFLTNNISGAWAGSFFANMERYNELPEDLQELLKVCMDQSHYYRQWWYWGGEASLRVNGTKMELTTIPDDEWATVETAALKFWDEIASESPTKAKVVEILKKYNADMVKAGRPYRYG
;
A
#
# COMPACT_ATOMS: atom_id res chain seq x y z
N MET A 1 -1.29 -14.72 -13.76
CA MET A 1 -1.20 -13.91 -15.00
C MET A 1 -0.01 -12.97 -14.89
N ALA A 2 0.73 -12.77 -15.97
CA ALA A 2 1.80 -11.76 -15.98
C ALA A 2 1.18 -10.36 -15.80
N SER A 3 1.87 -9.48 -15.07
CA SER A 3 1.46 -8.08 -14.90
C SER A 3 1.45 -7.39 -16.27
N PRO A 4 0.42 -6.60 -16.61
CA PRO A 4 0.33 -5.94 -17.91
C PRO A 4 1.40 -4.86 -18.12
N THR A 5 1.94 -4.30 -17.05
CA THR A 5 3.01 -3.28 -17.06
C THR A 5 3.98 -3.50 -15.91
N ASP A 6 5.21 -2.99 -16.07
CA ASP A 6 6.26 -3.11 -15.05
C ASP A 6 5.93 -2.35 -13.76
N VAL A 7 5.13 -1.28 -13.83
CA VAL A 7 4.78 -0.49 -12.64
C VAL A 7 3.70 -1.14 -11.79
N THR A 8 2.99 -2.14 -12.28
CA THR A 8 1.92 -2.82 -11.52
C THR A 8 2.44 -3.48 -10.24
N VAL A 9 3.72 -3.92 -10.22
CA VAL A 9 4.35 -4.50 -9.03
C VAL A 9 4.44 -3.51 -7.86
N PHE A 10 4.47 -2.21 -8.15
CA PHE A 10 4.51 -1.13 -7.17
C PHE A 10 3.11 -0.62 -6.78
N GLY A 11 2.09 -1.06 -7.50
CA GLY A 11 0.70 -0.80 -7.14
C GLY A 11 0.31 -1.57 -5.88
N GLY A 12 -0.68 -1.05 -5.17
CA GLY A 12 -1.01 -1.58 -3.85
C GLY A 12 0.02 -1.15 -2.81
N TYR A 13 0.41 -2.09 -1.97
CA TYR A 13 1.32 -1.82 -0.86
C TYR A 13 2.72 -2.39 -1.17
N PHE A 14 3.52 -1.62 -1.89
CA PHE A 14 4.92 -1.99 -2.08
C PHE A 14 5.67 -1.79 -0.76
N PRO A 15 6.30 -2.84 -0.21
CA PRO A 15 6.80 -2.83 1.16
C PRO A 15 7.74 -1.65 1.45
N PHE A 16 7.39 -0.83 2.44
CA PHE A 16 8.15 0.32 2.95
C PHE A 16 8.49 1.41 1.92
N ALA A 17 7.83 1.44 0.75
CA ALA A 17 8.03 2.49 -0.25
C ALA A 17 7.57 3.86 0.26
N SER A 18 6.48 3.91 1.02
CA SER A 18 6.00 5.10 1.73
C SER A 18 5.92 4.82 3.23
N ARG A 19 6.43 5.75 4.05
CA ARG A 19 6.25 5.72 5.51
C ARG A 19 5.03 6.54 5.93
N TYR A 20 4.75 7.59 5.19
CA TYR A 20 3.66 8.53 5.43
C TYR A 20 2.86 8.76 4.16
N SER A 21 1.61 9.18 4.33
CA SER A 21 0.73 9.48 3.20
C SER A 21 1.27 10.58 2.28
N LEU A 22 2.02 11.55 2.81
CA LEU A 22 2.66 12.61 2.01
C LEU A 22 3.78 12.09 1.09
N ASP A 23 4.36 10.93 1.36
CA ASP A 23 5.43 10.38 0.52
C ASP A 23 4.93 10.12 -0.91
N VAL A 24 3.70 9.63 -1.06
CA VAL A 24 3.14 9.29 -2.38
C VAL A 24 3.04 10.50 -3.31
N PRO A 25 2.34 11.60 -2.97
CA PRO A 25 2.26 12.74 -3.86
C PRO A 25 3.63 13.39 -4.15
N VAL A 26 4.58 13.35 -3.19
CA VAL A 26 5.94 13.84 -3.42
C VAL A 26 6.69 12.96 -4.40
N LEU A 27 6.65 11.64 -4.24
CA LEU A 27 7.27 10.69 -5.17
C LEU A 27 6.75 10.86 -6.61
N PHE A 28 5.44 11.00 -6.76
CA PHE A 28 4.84 11.12 -8.08
C PHE A 28 5.06 12.48 -8.72
N ASN A 29 4.92 13.59 -7.98
CA ASN A 29 4.97 14.94 -8.56
C ASN A 29 6.35 15.61 -8.53
N GLN A 30 7.31 15.12 -7.71
CA GLN A 30 8.62 15.74 -7.57
C GLN A 30 9.79 14.81 -7.90
N TYR A 31 9.61 13.50 -7.77
CA TYR A 31 10.66 12.50 -8.03
C TYR A 31 10.49 11.74 -9.35
N GLY A 32 9.46 12.07 -10.15
CA GLY A 32 9.32 11.61 -11.53
C GLY A 32 8.59 10.28 -11.70
N LEU A 33 7.81 9.81 -10.71
CA LEU A 33 7.03 8.58 -10.89
C LEU A 33 5.85 8.77 -11.84
N ASN A 34 5.25 9.99 -11.95
CA ASN A 34 4.16 10.26 -12.90
C ASN A 34 4.55 9.92 -14.33
N GLU A 35 5.74 10.34 -14.78
CA GLU A 35 6.23 10.13 -16.13
C GLU A 35 6.43 8.64 -16.43
N ILE A 36 6.91 7.88 -15.42
CA ILE A 36 7.09 6.43 -15.57
C ILE A 36 5.75 5.71 -15.66
N TRP A 37 4.78 6.09 -14.80
CA TRP A 37 3.43 5.52 -14.81
C TRP A 37 2.69 5.83 -16.11
N ASP A 38 2.74 7.07 -16.58
CA ASP A 38 2.11 7.46 -17.84
C ASP A 38 2.72 6.68 -19.03
N ALA A 39 4.05 6.56 -19.09
CA ALA A 39 4.73 5.81 -20.14
C ALA A 39 4.38 4.31 -20.12
N GLU A 40 4.31 3.69 -18.94
CA GLU A 40 4.00 2.26 -18.83
C GLU A 40 2.52 1.96 -19.13
N TYR A 41 1.61 2.75 -18.60
CA TYR A 41 0.17 2.58 -18.88
C TYR A 41 -0.18 2.86 -20.33
N SER A 42 0.51 3.82 -20.97
CA SER A 42 0.32 4.13 -22.40
C SER A 42 0.57 2.93 -23.31
N LYS A 43 1.49 2.03 -22.95
CA LYS A 43 1.78 0.80 -23.71
C LYS A 43 0.58 -0.15 -23.83
N VAL A 44 -0.36 -0.05 -22.90
CA VAL A 44 -1.57 -0.89 -22.82
C VAL A 44 -2.86 -0.10 -23.08
N GLY A 45 -2.76 1.10 -23.67
CA GLY A 45 -3.91 1.92 -24.04
C GLY A 45 -4.62 2.57 -22.86
N VAL A 46 -3.92 2.76 -21.75
CA VAL A 46 -4.44 3.39 -20.53
C VAL A 46 -3.77 4.75 -20.30
N LYS A 47 -4.58 5.77 -20.05
CA LYS A 47 -4.12 7.09 -19.60
C LYS A 47 -4.05 7.12 -18.08
N HIS A 48 -2.86 7.36 -17.55
CA HIS A 48 -2.69 7.70 -16.14
C HIS A 48 -3.10 9.17 -15.92
N ILE A 49 -4.02 9.41 -14.99
CA ILE A 49 -4.57 10.75 -14.74
C ILE A 49 -3.92 11.37 -13.51
N SER A 50 -3.89 10.64 -12.40
CA SER A 50 -3.42 11.15 -11.13
C SER A 50 -3.04 10.00 -10.19
N ALA A 51 -2.05 10.22 -9.34
CA ALA A 51 -1.70 9.32 -8.25
C ALA A 51 -1.67 10.05 -6.91
N GLY A 52 -2.08 9.37 -5.85
CA GLY A 52 -2.10 9.91 -4.50
C GLY A 52 -2.13 8.84 -3.43
N ALA A 53 -2.03 9.28 -2.19
CA ALA A 53 -2.01 8.40 -1.04
C ALA A 53 -3.43 7.99 -0.63
N TRP A 54 -3.58 6.69 -0.38
CA TRP A 54 -4.75 6.10 0.22
C TRP A 54 -4.38 5.55 1.61
N ASP A 55 -5.07 4.52 2.09
CA ASP A 55 -4.87 3.91 3.40
C ASP A 55 -3.48 3.24 3.58
N PRO A 56 -3.02 3.09 4.82
CA PRO A 56 -1.83 2.29 5.13
C PRO A 56 -2.13 0.79 5.03
N CYS A 57 -1.08 -0.06 5.08
CA CYS A 57 -1.25 -1.50 5.12
C CYS A 57 -0.81 -2.07 6.47
N HIS A 58 -1.79 -2.54 7.22
CA HIS A 58 -1.65 -3.23 8.50
C HIS A 58 -2.20 -4.66 8.40
N PHE A 59 -2.15 -5.39 9.51
CA PHE A 59 -2.80 -6.68 9.64
C PHE A 59 -4.02 -6.55 10.54
N ALA A 60 -5.17 -7.04 10.06
CA ALA A 60 -6.35 -7.33 10.85
C ALA A 60 -6.42 -8.85 11.04
N THR A 61 -6.41 -9.36 12.27
CA THR A 61 -6.24 -10.80 12.55
C THR A 61 -7.25 -11.33 13.55
N LYS A 62 -7.47 -12.66 13.54
CA LYS A 62 -8.32 -13.35 14.53
C LYS A 62 -7.59 -13.55 15.86
N ASP A 63 -6.29 -13.84 15.80
CA ASP A 63 -5.43 -14.04 16.95
C ASP A 63 -4.44 -12.87 17.11
N PRO A 64 -3.98 -12.57 18.34
CA PRO A 64 -3.05 -11.47 18.55
C PRO A 64 -1.69 -11.75 17.89
N ILE A 65 -1.07 -10.70 17.36
CA ILE A 65 0.29 -10.72 16.81
C ILE A 65 1.15 -9.79 17.66
N ASN A 66 2.06 -10.34 18.46
CA ASN A 66 2.94 -9.60 19.36
C ASN A 66 4.44 -9.83 19.03
N SER A 67 4.73 -10.72 18.09
CA SER A 67 6.08 -11.03 17.61
C SER A 67 6.06 -11.48 16.15
N LEU A 68 7.21 -11.47 15.46
CA LEU A 68 7.32 -12.03 14.11
C LEU A 68 7.04 -13.55 14.09
N ALA A 69 7.26 -14.24 15.21
CA ALA A 69 6.97 -15.66 15.30
C ALA A 69 5.47 -15.95 15.16
N ASP A 70 4.61 -15.05 15.61
CA ASP A 70 3.15 -15.20 15.54
C ASP A 70 2.62 -15.10 14.09
N LEU A 71 3.38 -14.53 13.18
CA LEU A 71 3.04 -14.48 11.75
C LEU A 71 3.24 -15.80 11.02
N LYS A 72 4.06 -16.71 11.57
CA LYS A 72 4.42 -17.95 10.89
C LYS A 72 3.22 -18.88 10.71
N GLY A 73 2.99 -19.28 9.46
CA GLY A 73 1.90 -20.19 9.08
C GLY A 73 0.53 -19.50 9.02
N LYS A 74 0.40 -18.21 9.36
CA LYS A 74 -0.87 -17.49 9.22
C LYS A 74 -1.22 -17.33 7.76
N ARG A 75 -2.43 -17.75 7.40
CA ARG A 75 -3.02 -17.59 6.06
C ARG A 75 -3.65 -16.20 6.00
N VAL A 76 -3.07 -15.34 5.20
CA VAL A 76 -3.44 -13.92 5.18
C VAL A 76 -3.80 -13.50 3.77
N PHE A 77 -5.00 -12.92 3.62
CA PHE A 77 -5.35 -12.25 2.37
C PHE A 77 -4.49 -11.00 2.19
N THR A 78 -3.85 -10.87 1.03
CA THR A 78 -3.01 -9.70 0.72
C THR A 78 -2.75 -9.58 -0.79
N PHE A 79 -2.22 -8.43 -1.21
CA PHE A 79 -1.78 -8.23 -2.58
C PHE A 79 -0.57 -9.11 -2.95
N PRO A 80 -0.44 -9.52 -4.23
CA PRO A 80 0.61 -10.44 -4.66
C PRO A 80 2.03 -9.99 -4.29
N THR A 81 2.36 -8.72 -4.48
CA THR A 81 3.70 -8.18 -4.16
C THR A 81 3.96 -8.17 -2.66
N ALA A 82 3.00 -7.69 -1.86
CA ALA A 82 3.08 -7.73 -0.42
C ALA A 82 3.15 -9.18 0.10
N GLY A 83 2.36 -10.09 -0.48
CA GLY A 83 2.38 -11.51 -0.16
C GLY A 83 3.72 -12.17 -0.44
N ARG A 84 4.33 -11.89 -1.61
CA ARG A 84 5.69 -12.37 -1.95
C ARG A 84 6.72 -11.91 -0.90
N PHE A 85 6.62 -10.68 -0.45
CA PHE A 85 7.49 -10.14 0.60
C PHE A 85 7.23 -10.82 1.95
N LEU A 86 5.97 -10.86 2.39
CA LEU A 86 5.58 -11.41 3.69
C LEU A 86 5.85 -12.91 3.84
N SER A 87 5.90 -13.66 2.73
CA SER A 87 6.28 -15.08 2.74
C SER A 87 7.67 -15.33 3.31
N GLN A 88 8.58 -14.35 3.24
CA GLN A 88 9.91 -14.43 3.82
C GLN A 88 9.88 -14.55 5.37
N PHE A 89 8.76 -14.14 5.99
CA PHE A 89 8.51 -14.20 7.43
C PHE A 89 7.58 -15.36 7.82
N GLY A 90 7.30 -16.25 6.86
CA GLY A 90 6.46 -17.43 7.09
C GLY A 90 4.97 -17.19 6.99
N VAL A 91 4.52 -16.01 6.58
CA VAL A 91 3.11 -15.76 6.21
C VAL A 91 2.76 -16.60 4.98
N VAL A 92 1.57 -17.16 4.95
CA VAL A 92 1.00 -17.87 3.81
C VAL A 92 0.02 -16.90 3.11
N PRO A 93 0.44 -16.24 2.02
CA PRO A 93 -0.43 -15.31 1.33
C PRO A 93 -1.51 -16.05 0.57
N VAL A 94 -2.74 -15.56 0.68
CA VAL A 94 -3.91 -16.10 -0.01
C VAL A 94 -4.53 -15.00 -0.86
N THR A 95 -4.96 -15.34 -2.07
CA THR A 95 -5.71 -14.44 -2.95
C THR A 95 -7.08 -15.02 -3.19
N LEU A 96 -8.11 -14.24 -2.87
CA LEU A 96 -9.53 -14.59 -3.02
C LEU A 96 -10.25 -13.45 -3.74
N PRO A 97 -11.43 -13.71 -4.34
CA PRO A 97 -12.35 -12.65 -4.70
C PRO A 97 -12.72 -11.80 -3.48
N TRP A 98 -12.95 -10.50 -3.70
CA TRP A 98 -13.25 -9.56 -2.62
C TRP A 98 -14.44 -9.99 -1.75
N GLU A 99 -15.49 -10.46 -2.39
CA GLU A 99 -16.74 -10.93 -1.78
C GLU A 99 -16.57 -12.16 -0.88
N ASP A 100 -15.50 -12.91 -1.03
CA ASP A 100 -15.25 -14.15 -0.28
C ASP A 100 -14.41 -13.93 0.98
N ILE A 101 -13.75 -12.78 1.13
CA ILE A 101 -12.77 -12.52 2.20
C ILE A 101 -13.41 -12.63 3.58
N GLU A 102 -14.55 -11.99 3.80
CA GLU A 102 -15.24 -11.99 5.09
C GLU A 102 -15.62 -13.42 5.51
N VAL A 103 -16.22 -14.17 4.60
CA VAL A 103 -16.61 -15.57 4.86
C VAL A 103 -15.39 -16.44 5.12
N ALA A 104 -14.29 -16.25 4.38
CA ALA A 104 -13.06 -17.00 4.59
C ALA A 104 -12.44 -16.75 5.98
N VAL A 105 -12.51 -15.53 6.49
CA VAL A 105 -12.11 -15.20 7.86
C VAL A 105 -13.06 -15.84 8.87
N GLN A 106 -14.37 -15.72 8.69
CA GLN A 106 -15.39 -16.31 9.59
C GLN A 106 -15.22 -17.82 9.73
N THR A 107 -15.07 -18.52 8.61
CA THR A 107 -14.95 -20.00 8.59
C THR A 107 -13.57 -20.50 9.01
N GLY A 108 -12.60 -19.61 9.18
CA GLY A 108 -11.22 -19.98 9.55
C GLY A 108 -10.39 -20.50 8.36
N GLU A 109 -10.81 -20.22 7.12
CA GLU A 109 -9.97 -20.42 5.93
C GLU A 109 -8.83 -19.39 5.90
N LEU A 110 -9.10 -18.15 6.37
CA LEU A 110 -8.10 -17.12 6.62
C LEU A 110 -7.93 -16.87 8.11
N ASP A 111 -6.70 -16.59 8.52
CA ASP A 111 -6.32 -16.18 9.86
C ASP A 111 -6.30 -14.65 10.00
N GLY A 112 -6.28 -13.92 8.88
CA GLY A 112 -6.29 -12.46 8.85
C GLY A 112 -6.21 -11.87 7.45
N ILE A 113 -6.14 -10.55 7.43
CA ILE A 113 -6.12 -9.70 6.24
C ILE A 113 -4.95 -8.73 6.40
N ALA A 114 -4.08 -8.62 5.40
CA ALA A 114 -3.03 -7.60 5.31
C ALA A 114 -3.28 -6.77 4.05
N TRP A 115 -4.25 -5.90 4.17
CA TRP A 115 -4.71 -5.06 3.05
C TRP A 115 -4.73 -3.59 3.45
N SER A 116 -5.43 -3.22 4.50
CA SER A 116 -5.84 -1.85 4.78
C SER A 116 -5.38 -1.36 6.16
N GLY A 117 -5.74 -0.13 6.47
CA GLY A 117 -5.72 0.41 7.82
C GLY A 117 -7.02 0.15 8.57
N ILE A 118 -7.05 0.50 9.86
CA ILE A 118 -8.21 0.28 10.73
C ILE A 118 -9.46 1.03 10.24
N THR A 119 -9.29 2.16 9.55
CA THR A 119 -10.41 2.93 8.98
C THR A 119 -11.18 2.12 7.96
N GLU A 120 -10.48 1.45 7.06
CA GLU A 120 -11.10 0.62 6.05
C GLU A 120 -11.68 -0.64 6.67
N ASP A 121 -10.99 -1.30 7.61
CA ASP A 121 -11.47 -2.49 8.30
C ASP A 121 -12.85 -2.25 8.94
N TYR A 122 -13.07 -1.07 9.53
CA TYR A 122 -14.37 -0.68 10.08
C TYR A 122 -15.40 -0.34 9.01
N THR A 123 -14.96 0.25 7.90
CA THR A 123 -15.86 0.72 6.83
C THR A 123 -16.41 -0.45 6.01
N VAL A 124 -15.58 -1.47 5.72
CA VAL A 124 -15.95 -2.62 4.89
C VAL A 124 -16.44 -3.83 5.69
N GLY A 125 -16.45 -3.74 7.03
CA GLY A 125 -16.97 -4.79 7.91
C GLY A 125 -15.96 -5.82 8.37
N TRP A 126 -14.67 -5.73 8.00
CA TRP A 126 -13.66 -6.70 8.44
C TRP A 126 -13.39 -6.65 9.94
N ALA A 127 -13.59 -5.48 10.57
CA ALA A 127 -13.56 -5.36 12.03
C ALA A 127 -14.66 -6.17 12.76
N ASP A 128 -15.65 -6.71 12.05
CA ASP A 128 -16.68 -7.57 12.62
C ASP A 128 -16.28 -9.07 12.62
N VAL A 129 -15.25 -9.43 11.84
CA VAL A 129 -14.77 -10.81 11.68
C VAL A 129 -13.34 -11.04 12.15
N THR A 130 -12.62 -9.97 12.51
CA THR A 130 -11.29 -9.98 13.11
C THR A 130 -11.34 -9.38 14.51
N ASN A 131 -10.36 -9.70 15.37
CA ASN A 131 -10.36 -9.25 16.77
C ASN A 131 -9.19 -8.33 17.10
N TYR A 132 -8.12 -8.36 16.29
CA TYR A 132 -6.87 -7.68 16.57
C TYR A 132 -6.39 -6.89 15.37
N PHE A 133 -5.79 -5.74 15.65
CA PHE A 133 -5.16 -4.87 14.66
C PHE A 133 -3.69 -4.66 15.01
N LEU A 134 -2.78 -5.08 14.13
CA LEU A 134 -1.35 -4.88 14.30
C LEU A 134 -0.96 -3.45 13.94
N THR A 135 -0.40 -2.71 14.90
CA THR A 135 -0.01 -1.30 14.72
C THR A 135 1.20 -1.10 13.80
N ASN A 136 2.06 -2.11 13.66
CA ASN A 136 3.13 -2.11 12.67
C ASN A 136 2.54 -2.20 11.26
N ASN A 137 3.04 -1.39 10.32
CA ASN A 137 2.60 -1.42 8.94
C ASN A 137 3.73 -1.80 7.98
N ILE A 138 3.38 -2.43 6.87
CA ILE A 138 4.31 -2.72 5.77
C ILE A 138 4.34 -1.59 4.73
N SER A 139 3.39 -0.67 4.78
CA SER A 139 3.36 0.55 3.98
C SER A 139 2.53 1.61 4.68
N GLY A 140 3.02 2.84 4.75
CA GLY A 140 2.31 3.97 5.34
C GLY A 140 1.20 4.54 4.46
N ALA A 141 1.15 4.18 3.19
CA ALA A 141 0.05 4.48 2.28
C ALA A 141 0.10 3.61 1.03
N TRP A 142 -1.06 3.34 0.47
CA TRP A 142 -1.19 2.83 -0.89
C TRP A 142 -1.00 3.96 -1.91
N ALA A 143 -0.17 3.72 -2.93
CA ALA A 143 -0.07 4.58 -4.10
C ALA A 143 -1.26 4.31 -5.04
N GLY A 144 -2.41 4.89 -4.73
CA GLY A 144 -3.61 4.78 -5.54
C GLY A 144 -3.50 5.59 -6.82
N SER A 145 -4.03 5.07 -7.93
CA SER A 145 -4.03 5.74 -9.22
C SER A 145 -5.43 5.85 -9.81
N PHE A 146 -5.74 7.00 -10.38
CA PHE A 146 -6.86 7.17 -11.31
C PHE A 146 -6.37 7.04 -12.74
N PHE A 147 -7.10 6.28 -13.52
CA PHE A 147 -6.77 6.02 -14.92
C PHE A 147 -8.02 5.88 -15.78
N ALA A 148 -7.87 6.08 -17.08
CA ALA A 148 -8.93 5.97 -18.06
C ALA A 148 -8.48 5.18 -19.29
N ASN A 149 -9.45 4.69 -20.08
CA ASN A 149 -9.15 4.27 -21.45
C ASN A 149 -8.58 5.47 -22.21
N MET A 150 -7.40 5.31 -22.82
CA MET A 150 -6.67 6.41 -23.46
C MET A 150 -7.42 7.01 -24.64
N GLU A 151 -8.05 6.19 -25.47
CA GLU A 151 -8.82 6.65 -26.62
C GLU A 151 -9.99 7.54 -26.17
N ARG A 152 -10.75 7.07 -25.17
CA ARG A 152 -11.87 7.84 -24.60
C ARG A 152 -11.43 9.11 -23.89
N TYR A 153 -10.31 9.08 -23.19
CA TYR A 153 -9.76 10.27 -22.57
C TYR A 153 -9.37 11.33 -23.61
N ASN A 154 -8.77 10.92 -24.72
CA ASN A 154 -8.35 11.81 -25.82
C ASN A 154 -9.53 12.38 -26.63
N GLU A 155 -10.73 11.79 -26.55
CA GLU A 155 -11.97 12.35 -27.13
C GLU A 155 -12.52 13.54 -26.32
N LEU A 156 -12.08 13.70 -25.07
CA LEU A 156 -12.52 14.83 -24.22
C LEU A 156 -11.86 16.12 -24.69
N PRO A 157 -12.60 17.24 -24.70
CA PRO A 157 -12.00 18.58 -24.81
C PRO A 157 -10.92 18.81 -23.74
N GLU A 158 -9.91 19.61 -24.08
CA GLU A 158 -8.74 19.83 -23.22
C GLU A 158 -9.12 20.38 -21.84
N ASP A 159 -10.09 21.30 -21.78
CA ASP A 159 -10.62 21.86 -20.53
C ASP A 159 -11.26 20.81 -19.62
N LEU A 160 -11.91 19.79 -20.22
CA LEU A 160 -12.47 18.67 -19.45
C LEU A 160 -11.39 17.67 -18.99
N GLN A 161 -10.33 17.47 -19.76
CA GLN A 161 -9.18 16.67 -19.33
C GLN A 161 -8.50 17.32 -18.11
N GLU A 162 -8.28 18.64 -18.14
CA GLU A 162 -7.73 19.40 -17.02
C GLU A 162 -8.65 19.36 -15.79
N LEU A 163 -9.95 19.59 -16.00
CA LEU A 163 -10.94 19.53 -14.91
C LEU A 163 -10.97 18.14 -14.26
N LEU A 164 -10.94 17.06 -15.07
CA LEU A 164 -10.91 15.69 -14.57
C LEU A 164 -9.67 15.46 -13.70
N LYS A 165 -8.49 15.91 -14.15
CA LYS A 165 -7.26 15.81 -13.37
C LYS A 165 -7.38 16.52 -12.02
N VAL A 166 -7.88 17.76 -12.01
CA VAL A 166 -8.09 18.53 -10.77
C VAL A 166 -9.05 17.83 -9.82
N CYS A 167 -10.15 17.27 -10.33
CA CYS A 167 -11.10 16.51 -9.52
C CYS A 167 -10.47 15.23 -8.93
N MET A 168 -9.63 14.54 -9.70
CA MET A 168 -8.94 13.33 -9.20
C MET A 168 -7.88 13.68 -8.15
N ASP A 169 -7.10 14.76 -8.36
CA ASP A 169 -6.15 15.27 -7.36
C ASP A 169 -6.87 15.66 -6.05
N GLN A 170 -8.03 16.34 -6.16
CA GLN A 170 -8.86 16.69 -5.01
C GLN A 170 -9.40 15.43 -4.29
N SER A 171 -9.79 14.40 -5.03
CA SER A 171 -10.24 13.13 -4.45
C SER A 171 -9.12 12.44 -3.67
N HIS A 172 -7.87 12.44 -4.18
CA HIS A 172 -6.72 11.93 -3.46
C HIS A 172 -6.45 12.71 -2.17
N TYR A 173 -6.49 14.06 -2.24
CA TYR A 173 -6.33 14.91 -1.06
C TYR A 173 -7.38 14.61 0.01
N TYR A 174 -8.65 14.47 -0.39
CA TYR A 174 -9.75 14.08 0.52
C TYR A 174 -9.48 12.74 1.20
N ARG A 175 -9.10 11.71 0.42
CA ARG A 175 -8.79 10.38 0.95
C ARG A 175 -7.64 10.40 1.94
N GLN A 176 -6.58 11.14 1.62
CA GLN A 176 -5.39 11.23 2.46
C GLN A 176 -5.70 11.71 3.88
N TRP A 177 -6.45 12.79 4.04
CA TRP A 177 -6.79 13.28 5.37
C TRP A 177 -7.89 12.46 6.04
N TRP A 178 -8.81 11.88 5.26
CA TRP A 178 -9.84 11.00 5.79
C TRP A 178 -9.23 9.74 6.41
N TYR A 179 -8.31 9.06 5.72
CA TYR A 179 -7.60 7.92 6.29
C TYR A 179 -6.72 8.33 7.47
N TRP A 180 -5.94 9.40 7.35
CA TRP A 180 -5.06 9.85 8.43
C TRP A 180 -5.83 10.14 9.73
N GLY A 181 -6.93 10.88 9.66
CA GLY A 181 -7.80 11.19 10.80
C GLY A 181 -8.55 9.95 11.31
N GLY A 182 -9.05 9.11 10.41
CA GLY A 182 -9.75 7.87 10.73
C GLY A 182 -8.87 6.87 11.48
N GLU A 183 -7.63 6.66 10.99
CA GLU A 183 -6.63 5.81 11.66
C GLU A 183 -6.41 6.26 13.12
N ALA A 184 -6.14 7.55 13.33
CA ALA A 184 -5.92 8.09 14.68
C ALA A 184 -7.16 7.93 15.57
N SER A 185 -8.35 8.29 15.05
CA SER A 185 -9.59 8.22 15.80
C SER A 185 -9.97 6.81 16.19
N LEU A 186 -9.90 5.85 15.26
CA LEU A 186 -10.31 4.46 15.53
C LEU A 186 -9.33 3.70 16.40
N ARG A 187 -8.03 4.01 16.34
CA ARG A 187 -7.05 3.44 17.29
C ARG A 187 -7.29 3.88 18.72
N VAL A 188 -7.85 5.07 18.93
CA VAL A 188 -8.16 5.60 20.27
C VAL A 188 -9.55 5.20 20.73
N ASN A 189 -10.55 5.25 19.86
CA ASN A 189 -11.96 5.15 20.21
C ASN A 189 -12.65 3.89 19.67
N GLY A 190 -11.98 3.12 18.80
CA GLY A 190 -12.55 1.88 18.25
C GLY A 190 -12.72 0.81 19.32
N THR A 191 -13.81 0.06 19.25
CA THR A 191 -14.17 -0.93 20.27
C THR A 191 -14.23 -2.37 19.76
N LYS A 192 -14.08 -2.55 18.43
CA LYS A 192 -14.20 -3.87 17.80
C LYS A 192 -12.89 -4.65 17.76
N MET A 193 -11.75 -3.95 17.75
CA MET A 193 -10.44 -4.55 17.58
C MET A 193 -9.49 -4.13 18.70
N GLU A 194 -8.74 -5.07 19.23
CA GLU A 194 -7.65 -4.81 20.17
C GLU A 194 -6.36 -4.51 19.40
N LEU A 195 -5.61 -3.48 19.83
CA LEU A 195 -4.34 -3.13 19.22
C LEU A 195 -3.22 -4.03 19.71
N THR A 196 -2.45 -4.59 18.78
CA THR A 196 -1.23 -5.34 19.06
C THR A 196 -0.03 -4.69 18.40
N THR A 197 1.17 -4.98 18.88
CA THR A 197 2.40 -4.37 18.36
C THR A 197 3.55 -5.36 18.47
N ILE A 198 4.27 -5.58 17.37
CA ILE A 198 5.57 -6.25 17.37
C ILE A 198 6.62 -5.24 17.84
N PRO A 199 7.55 -5.59 18.76
CA PRO A 199 8.61 -4.67 19.20
C PRO A 199 9.42 -4.07 18.06
N ASP A 200 9.81 -2.79 18.23
CA ASP A 200 10.46 -2.01 17.16
C ASP A 200 11.78 -2.63 16.68
N ASP A 201 12.56 -3.20 17.58
CA ASP A 201 13.83 -3.88 17.26
C ASP A 201 13.61 -5.14 16.41
N GLU A 202 12.55 -5.88 16.69
CA GLU A 202 12.15 -7.04 15.90
C GLU A 202 11.59 -6.60 14.54
N TRP A 203 10.74 -5.55 14.50
CA TRP A 203 10.16 -5.02 13.27
C TRP A 203 11.20 -4.37 12.34
N ALA A 204 12.27 -3.80 12.87
CA ALA A 204 13.37 -3.25 12.08
C ALA A 204 14.04 -4.31 11.17
N THR A 205 13.96 -5.60 11.52
CA THR A 205 14.43 -6.68 10.67
C THR A 205 13.59 -6.82 9.40
N VAL A 206 12.27 -6.57 9.49
CA VAL A 206 11.33 -6.57 8.37
C VAL A 206 11.63 -5.40 7.44
N GLU A 207 11.85 -4.20 7.99
CA GLU A 207 12.24 -3.02 7.20
C GLU A 207 13.57 -3.25 6.46
N THR A 208 14.55 -3.85 7.11
CA THR A 208 15.85 -4.19 6.50
C THR A 208 15.70 -5.20 5.35
N ALA A 209 14.82 -6.19 5.52
CA ALA A 209 14.54 -7.17 4.47
C ALA A 209 13.85 -6.55 3.25
N ALA A 210 13.06 -5.50 3.45
CA ALA A 210 12.41 -4.80 2.34
C ALA A 210 13.41 -4.18 1.36
N LEU A 211 14.56 -3.66 1.82
CA LEU A 211 15.58 -3.11 0.94
C LEU A 211 16.19 -4.18 0.01
N LYS A 212 16.37 -5.41 0.51
CA LYS A 212 16.81 -6.55 -0.31
C LYS A 212 15.74 -6.94 -1.32
N PHE A 213 14.49 -6.98 -0.87
CA PHE A 213 13.35 -7.25 -1.75
C PHE A 213 13.23 -6.20 -2.88
N TRP A 214 13.52 -4.92 -2.59
CA TRP A 214 13.58 -3.89 -3.62
C TRP A 214 14.64 -4.19 -4.68
N ASP A 215 15.82 -4.68 -4.27
CA ASP A 215 16.88 -5.08 -5.21
C ASP A 215 16.47 -6.28 -6.08
N GLU A 216 15.75 -7.24 -5.51
CA GLU A 216 15.18 -8.35 -6.28
C GLU A 216 14.21 -7.84 -7.36
N ILE A 217 13.27 -6.96 -6.98
CA ILE A 217 12.32 -6.35 -7.94
C ILE A 217 13.06 -5.52 -9.00
N ALA A 218 14.07 -4.75 -8.62
CA ALA A 218 14.86 -3.96 -9.55
C ALA A 218 15.56 -4.82 -10.62
N SER A 219 15.96 -6.04 -10.27
CA SER A 219 16.64 -6.94 -11.20
C SER A 219 15.74 -7.49 -12.31
N GLU A 220 14.43 -7.36 -12.19
CA GLU A 220 13.46 -7.98 -13.11
C GLU A 220 13.28 -7.19 -14.42
N SER A 221 13.50 -5.86 -14.42
CA SER A 221 13.45 -5.03 -15.64
C SER A 221 14.10 -3.65 -15.45
N PRO A 222 14.49 -2.96 -16.57
CA PRO A 222 15.01 -1.59 -16.51
C PRO A 222 14.04 -0.58 -15.90
N THR A 223 12.74 -0.70 -16.18
CA THR A 223 11.71 0.18 -15.60
C THR A 223 11.61 -0.01 -14.09
N LYS A 224 11.59 -1.25 -13.63
CA LYS A 224 11.56 -1.56 -12.18
C LYS A 224 12.83 -1.07 -11.49
N ALA A 225 13.99 -1.23 -12.10
CA ALA A 225 15.25 -0.69 -11.59
C ALA A 225 15.18 0.83 -11.39
N LYS A 226 14.64 1.56 -12.38
CA LYS A 226 14.49 3.01 -12.31
C LYS A 226 13.53 3.45 -11.20
N VAL A 227 12.41 2.77 -11.03
CA VAL A 227 11.48 3.05 -9.92
C VAL A 227 12.15 2.82 -8.57
N VAL A 228 12.84 1.69 -8.39
CA VAL A 228 13.54 1.38 -7.15
C VAL A 228 14.66 2.38 -6.86
N GLU A 229 15.39 2.84 -7.88
CA GLU A 229 16.39 3.90 -7.73
C GLU A 229 15.77 5.18 -7.17
N ILE A 230 14.61 5.60 -7.71
CA ILE A 230 13.87 6.76 -7.20
C ILE A 230 13.44 6.56 -5.75
N LEU A 231 12.88 5.39 -5.40
CA LEU A 231 12.46 5.10 -4.03
C LEU A 231 13.65 5.14 -3.05
N LYS A 232 14.79 4.55 -3.43
CA LYS A 232 16.01 4.58 -2.61
C LYS A 232 16.54 5.99 -2.43
N LYS A 233 16.59 6.78 -3.52
CA LYS A 233 16.99 8.18 -3.46
C LYS A 233 16.08 8.97 -2.54
N TYR A 234 14.77 8.87 -2.72
CA TYR A 234 13.79 9.54 -1.87
C TYR A 234 13.96 9.18 -0.40
N ASN A 235 14.07 7.89 -0.09
CA ASN A 235 14.29 7.44 1.29
C ASN A 235 15.57 8.02 1.89
N ALA A 236 16.67 8.02 1.14
CA ALA A 236 17.93 8.59 1.58
C ALA A 236 17.85 10.11 1.81
N ASP A 237 17.18 10.84 0.92
CA ASP A 237 16.95 12.28 1.06
C ASP A 237 16.14 12.60 2.33
N MET A 238 15.06 11.83 2.60
CA MET A 238 14.23 12.03 3.79
C MET A 238 14.97 11.68 5.09
N VAL A 239 15.77 10.62 5.10
CA VAL A 239 16.63 10.27 6.25
C VAL A 239 17.65 11.37 6.51
N LYS A 240 18.29 11.88 5.47
CA LYS A 240 19.27 12.97 5.58
C LYS A 240 18.65 14.29 6.03
N ALA A 241 17.41 14.57 5.60
CA ALA A 241 16.68 15.76 6.02
C ALA A 241 16.31 15.73 7.51
N GLY A 242 16.18 14.54 8.10
CA GLY A 242 15.86 14.36 9.50
C GLY A 242 14.42 14.76 9.86
N ARG A 243 14.20 15.08 11.15
CA ARG A 243 12.87 15.49 11.62
C ARG A 243 12.43 16.80 10.96
N PRO A 244 11.13 16.98 10.60
CA PRO A 244 10.01 16.07 10.82
C PRO A 244 9.78 15.04 9.69
N TYR A 245 10.65 14.97 8.69
CA TYR A 245 10.45 14.13 7.49
C TYR A 245 10.58 12.63 7.78
N ARG A 246 11.51 12.27 8.68
CA ARG A 246 11.65 10.90 9.20
C ARG A 246 11.83 10.94 10.73
N TYR A 247 11.04 10.14 11.42
CA TYR A 247 11.26 9.84 12.83
C TYR A 247 12.14 8.59 12.88
N GLY A 248 13.34 8.78 13.35
CA GLY A 248 14.30 7.70 13.57
C GLY A 248 14.09 7.09 14.94
#